data_794102d3120d26f967b61697ef42a103
#
_entry.id   794102d3120d26f967b61697ef42a103
#
_cell.length_a   1.000
_cell.length_b   1.000
_cell.length_c   1.000
_cell.angle_alpha   90.00
_cell.angle_beta   90.00
_cell.angle_gamma   90.00
#
_symmetry.space_group_name_H-M   'P 1'
#
loop_
_entity.id
_entity.type
_entity.pdbx_description
1 polymer ?
#
loop_
_entity_poly.entity_id
_entity_poly.type
_entity_poly.pdbx_seq_one_letter_code
_entity_poly.pdbx_strand_id
1 'polypeptide(L)'
;MLRQIGVEGIVTALHDVPNGEIWALEAIQSLKDYIESHQLRWSVVESLPVSEAIKYAGPERDQLIENYKVSLANLGKAGIKTVCYNFMPVIDWIRTDLEHPWEDGTSSLYFDKIRFAYFDCMILQREGAEKDYTDLELQQVRELDKTITEAEKNELVDTIIVKTQGFVNGNIKEGDRHPVTIFRRLLSLYDGIDRDALRENLRYFLQAVMPVCDEYGINMCIHPDDPPFQVLGLPRIVTGEEDINWLLHAVDNPH
;
A
#
# COMPACT_ATOMS: atom_id res chain seq x y z
N MET A 1 -8.34 28.38 0.25
CA MET A 1 -6.87 28.22 0.29
C MET A 1 -6.34 27.48 -0.93
N LEU A 2 -6.70 26.22 -1.21
CA LEU A 2 -6.15 25.44 -2.36
C LEU A 2 -6.28 26.18 -3.72
N ARG A 3 -7.44 26.72 -4.02
CA ARG A 3 -7.65 27.50 -5.26
C ARG A 3 -6.76 28.74 -5.36
N GLN A 4 -6.45 29.39 -4.26
CA GLN A 4 -5.60 30.60 -4.23
C GLN A 4 -4.14 30.32 -4.61
N ILE A 5 -3.69 29.08 -4.44
CA ILE A 5 -2.35 28.65 -4.85
C ILE A 5 -2.34 27.88 -6.18
N GLY A 6 -3.47 27.92 -6.93
CA GLY A 6 -3.56 27.37 -8.29
C GLY A 6 -3.92 25.89 -8.37
N VAL A 7 -4.36 25.25 -7.28
CA VAL A 7 -4.84 23.86 -7.31
C VAL A 7 -6.16 23.79 -8.07
N GLU A 8 -6.26 22.87 -9.03
CA GLU A 8 -7.46 22.61 -9.83
C GLU A 8 -8.06 21.23 -9.57
N GLY A 9 -7.22 20.23 -9.31
CA GLY A 9 -7.60 18.84 -9.11
C GLY A 9 -7.25 18.30 -7.74
N ILE A 10 -8.07 17.37 -7.27
CA ILE A 10 -7.86 16.65 -6.02
C ILE A 10 -7.58 15.17 -6.35
N VAL A 11 -6.60 14.61 -5.70
CA VAL A 11 -6.30 13.17 -5.65
C VAL A 11 -6.75 12.69 -4.28
N THR A 12 -7.68 11.77 -4.22
CA THR A 12 -8.24 11.25 -2.96
C THR A 12 -9.01 9.94 -3.18
N ALA A 13 -9.54 9.37 -2.09
CA ALA A 13 -10.27 8.11 -2.06
C ALA A 13 -11.44 8.15 -1.06
N LEU A 14 -12.29 7.12 -1.05
CA LEU A 14 -13.28 6.89 -0.01
C LEU A 14 -12.65 6.14 1.17
N HIS A 15 -11.96 6.86 2.06
CA HIS A 15 -11.20 6.28 3.16
C HIS A 15 -12.06 5.59 4.23
N ASP A 16 -13.34 5.92 4.31
CA ASP A 16 -14.28 5.34 5.29
C ASP A 16 -14.88 4.00 4.83
N VAL A 17 -14.67 3.59 3.56
CA VAL A 17 -15.16 2.31 3.05
C VAL A 17 -14.13 1.22 3.37
N PRO A 18 -14.52 0.16 4.10
CA PRO A 18 -13.61 -0.94 4.41
C PRO A 18 -13.02 -1.59 3.16
N ASN A 19 -11.76 -2.03 3.27
CA ASN A 19 -11.08 -2.72 2.17
C ASN A 19 -11.86 -3.97 1.73
N GLY A 20 -12.07 -4.11 0.41
CA GLY A 20 -12.82 -5.21 -0.20
C GLY A 20 -14.33 -4.98 -0.30
N GLU A 21 -14.87 -3.95 0.32
CA GLU A 21 -16.27 -3.57 0.14
C GLU A 21 -16.48 -2.74 -1.15
N ILE A 22 -17.71 -2.79 -1.66
CA ILE A 22 -18.09 -2.06 -2.86
C ILE A 22 -18.20 -0.57 -2.54
N TRP A 23 -17.56 0.26 -3.34
CA TRP A 23 -17.79 1.70 -3.33
C TRP A 23 -19.11 2.03 -4.01
N ALA A 24 -20.11 2.35 -3.23
CA ALA A 24 -21.43 2.71 -3.73
C ALA A 24 -21.39 3.97 -4.59
N LEU A 25 -22.15 4.02 -5.67
CA LEU A 25 -22.20 5.18 -6.57
C LEU A 25 -22.60 6.46 -5.84
N GLU A 26 -23.51 6.35 -4.90
CA GLU A 26 -23.97 7.48 -4.08
C GLU A 26 -22.85 8.07 -3.22
N ALA A 27 -22.01 7.23 -2.63
CA ALA A 27 -20.86 7.69 -1.83
C ALA A 27 -19.80 8.37 -2.70
N ILE A 28 -19.51 7.81 -3.88
CA ILE A 28 -18.61 8.40 -4.88
C ILE A 28 -19.16 9.77 -5.32
N GLN A 29 -20.45 9.84 -5.67
CA GLN A 29 -21.07 11.08 -6.12
C GLN A 29 -21.07 12.15 -5.02
N SER A 30 -21.36 11.77 -3.77
CA SER A 30 -21.36 12.70 -2.64
C SER A 30 -19.98 13.36 -2.43
N LEU A 31 -18.89 12.57 -2.49
CA LEU A 31 -17.53 13.12 -2.36
C LEU A 31 -17.17 13.99 -3.56
N LYS A 32 -17.55 13.56 -4.77
CA LYS A 32 -17.33 14.33 -6.00
C LYS A 32 -18.05 15.68 -5.94
N ASP A 33 -19.33 15.70 -5.59
CA ASP A 33 -20.15 16.91 -5.47
C ASP A 33 -19.56 17.87 -4.41
N TYR A 34 -19.07 17.32 -3.30
CA TYR A 34 -18.37 18.09 -2.26
C TYR A 34 -17.13 18.78 -2.84
N ILE A 35 -16.27 18.05 -3.55
CA ILE A 35 -15.06 18.61 -4.19
C ILE A 35 -15.43 19.69 -5.23
N GLU A 36 -16.41 19.41 -6.08
CA GLU A 36 -16.87 20.31 -7.13
C GLU A 36 -17.54 21.58 -6.59
N SER A 37 -18.22 21.49 -5.44
CA SER A 37 -18.78 22.65 -4.75
C SER A 37 -17.73 23.68 -4.34
N HIS A 38 -16.46 23.23 -4.20
CA HIS A 38 -15.31 24.08 -3.93
C HIS A 38 -14.58 24.53 -5.20
N GLN A 39 -15.19 24.35 -6.39
CA GLN A 39 -14.62 24.66 -7.71
C GLN A 39 -13.30 23.92 -7.99
N LEU A 40 -13.19 22.70 -7.48
CA LEU A 40 -12.11 21.75 -7.74
C LEU A 40 -12.70 20.56 -8.48
N ARG A 41 -11.86 19.73 -9.09
CA ARG A 41 -12.29 18.45 -9.70
C ARG A 41 -11.68 17.27 -8.94
N TRP A 42 -12.39 16.17 -8.86
CA TRP A 42 -11.78 14.91 -8.44
C TRP A 42 -11.06 14.31 -9.64
N SER A 43 -9.74 14.42 -9.67
CA SER A 43 -8.92 14.09 -10.85
C SER A 43 -8.51 12.62 -10.88
N VAL A 44 -8.14 12.07 -9.73
CA VAL A 44 -7.59 10.73 -9.58
C VAL A 44 -8.11 10.12 -8.29
N VAL A 45 -8.48 8.86 -8.34
CA VAL A 45 -8.66 8.04 -7.15
C VAL A 45 -7.29 7.52 -6.71
N GLU A 46 -6.91 7.83 -5.49
CA GLU A 46 -5.73 7.22 -4.89
C GLU A 46 -6.00 6.89 -3.41
N SER A 47 -6.20 5.63 -3.15
CA SER A 47 -6.27 4.50 -4.08
C SER A 47 -7.59 3.77 -3.93
N LEU A 48 -7.99 3.00 -4.96
CA LEU A 48 -8.97 1.93 -4.77
C LEU A 48 -8.20 0.70 -4.25
N PRO A 49 -8.39 0.30 -2.98
CA PRO A 49 -7.53 -0.70 -2.34
C PRO A 49 -7.74 -2.09 -2.96
N VAL A 50 -6.64 -2.79 -3.26
CA VAL A 50 -6.68 -4.22 -3.62
C VAL A 50 -6.52 -5.05 -2.35
N SER A 51 -7.52 -5.87 -2.04
CA SER A 51 -7.53 -6.69 -0.82
C SER A 51 -6.41 -7.72 -0.80
N GLU A 52 -5.88 -8.01 0.39
CA GLU A 52 -4.80 -8.99 0.56
C GLU A 52 -5.16 -10.36 -0.03
N ALA A 53 -6.40 -10.83 0.14
CA ALA A 53 -6.82 -12.11 -0.42
C ALA A 53 -6.75 -12.18 -1.96
N ILE A 54 -6.78 -11.04 -2.65
CA ILE A 54 -6.49 -10.98 -4.09
C ILE A 54 -5.00 -11.20 -4.33
N LYS A 55 -4.14 -10.56 -3.54
CA LYS A 55 -2.69 -10.59 -3.70
C LYS A 55 -2.09 -11.96 -3.39
N TYR A 56 -2.53 -12.62 -2.31
CA TYR A 56 -2.05 -13.97 -1.97
C TYR A 56 -2.92 -15.12 -2.52
N ALA A 57 -3.88 -14.83 -3.41
CA ALA A 57 -4.81 -15.80 -4.00
C ALA A 57 -5.64 -16.58 -2.95
N GLY A 58 -6.15 -15.87 -1.94
CA GLY A 58 -7.00 -16.44 -0.90
C GLY A 58 -8.37 -16.91 -1.40
N PRO A 59 -9.12 -17.64 -0.56
CA PRO A 59 -10.38 -18.25 -0.96
C PRO A 59 -11.47 -17.23 -1.36
N GLU A 60 -11.41 -16.01 -0.83
CA GLU A 60 -12.36 -14.92 -1.16
C GLU A 60 -11.95 -14.11 -2.40
N ARG A 61 -10.82 -14.44 -3.06
CA ARG A 61 -10.22 -13.67 -4.15
C ARG A 61 -11.24 -13.27 -5.22
N ASP A 62 -12.00 -14.22 -5.74
CA ASP A 62 -12.89 -13.98 -6.88
C ASP A 62 -14.06 -13.09 -6.50
N GLN A 63 -14.61 -13.25 -5.29
CA GLN A 63 -15.68 -12.37 -4.79
C GLN A 63 -15.15 -10.93 -4.58
N LEU A 64 -13.94 -10.77 -4.06
CA LEU A 64 -13.33 -9.46 -3.86
C LEU A 64 -12.99 -8.78 -5.20
N ILE A 65 -12.61 -9.53 -6.21
CA ILE A 65 -12.44 -9.03 -7.57
C ILE A 65 -13.78 -8.54 -8.15
N GLU A 66 -14.87 -9.27 -7.95
CA GLU A 66 -16.19 -8.81 -8.38
C GLU A 66 -16.61 -7.51 -7.66
N ASN A 67 -16.36 -7.39 -6.36
CA ASN A 67 -16.59 -6.14 -5.63
C ASN A 67 -15.77 -4.98 -6.20
N TYR A 68 -14.50 -5.24 -6.54
CA TYR A 68 -13.60 -4.27 -7.14
C TYR A 68 -14.12 -3.80 -8.52
N LYS A 69 -14.59 -4.72 -9.36
CA LYS A 69 -15.20 -4.43 -10.66
C LYS A 69 -16.41 -3.52 -10.53
N VAL A 70 -17.29 -3.79 -9.57
CA VAL A 70 -18.47 -2.93 -9.30
C VAL A 70 -18.03 -1.54 -8.88
N SER A 71 -17.00 -1.43 -8.04
CA SER A 71 -16.43 -0.15 -7.59
C SER A 71 -15.85 0.65 -8.77
N LEU A 72 -15.08 -0.01 -9.66
CA LEU A 72 -14.58 0.60 -10.89
C LEU A 72 -15.71 1.09 -11.80
N ALA A 73 -16.74 0.27 -12.03
CA ALA A 73 -17.90 0.65 -12.83
C ALA A 73 -18.60 1.89 -12.24
N ASN A 74 -18.74 1.97 -10.91
CA ASN A 74 -19.34 3.11 -10.24
C ASN A 74 -18.47 4.38 -10.37
N LEU A 75 -17.14 4.26 -10.28
CA LEU A 75 -16.21 5.35 -10.56
C LEU A 75 -16.33 5.83 -12.01
N GLY A 76 -16.40 4.90 -12.96
CA GLY A 76 -16.60 5.21 -14.38
C GLY A 76 -17.91 5.93 -14.65
N LYS A 77 -19.03 5.48 -14.04
CA LYS A 77 -20.34 6.16 -14.11
C LYS A 77 -20.30 7.58 -13.53
N ALA A 78 -19.52 7.79 -12.47
CA ALA A 78 -19.30 9.10 -11.90
C ALA A 78 -18.36 9.98 -12.73
N GLY A 79 -17.79 9.46 -13.82
CA GLY A 79 -16.91 10.19 -14.75
C GLY A 79 -15.46 10.28 -14.31
N ILE A 80 -15.04 9.49 -13.33
CA ILE A 80 -13.64 9.43 -12.89
C ILE A 80 -12.90 8.41 -13.78
N LYS A 81 -11.78 8.86 -14.38
CA LYS A 81 -11.09 8.12 -15.44
C LYS A 81 -9.69 7.62 -15.07
N THR A 82 -9.19 7.98 -13.92
CA THR A 82 -7.87 7.55 -13.45
C THR A 82 -7.98 6.98 -12.05
N VAL A 83 -7.60 5.71 -11.92
CA VAL A 83 -7.67 4.97 -10.66
C VAL A 83 -6.29 4.41 -10.33
N CYS A 84 -5.70 4.89 -9.26
CA CYS A 84 -4.47 4.36 -8.72
C CYS A 84 -4.77 3.15 -7.82
N TYR A 85 -3.91 2.15 -7.88
CA TYR A 85 -3.92 0.98 -7.01
C TYR A 85 -2.49 0.58 -6.65
N ASN A 86 -2.35 -0.19 -5.60
CA ASN A 86 -1.08 -0.83 -5.27
C ASN A 86 -1.25 -2.34 -5.11
N PHE A 87 -0.17 -3.08 -5.32
CA PHE A 87 -0.16 -4.54 -5.22
C PHE A 87 0.95 -5.03 -4.28
N MET A 88 1.28 -4.20 -3.30
CA MET A 88 2.28 -4.47 -2.28
C MET A 88 1.72 -5.43 -1.23
N PRO A 89 2.37 -6.58 -0.96
CA PRO A 89 1.95 -7.52 0.08
C PRO A 89 2.04 -6.90 1.47
N VAL A 90 0.99 -6.99 2.27
CA VAL A 90 0.88 -6.61 3.69
C VAL A 90 1.22 -5.14 3.97
N ILE A 91 2.36 -4.68 3.50
CA ILE A 91 2.88 -3.34 3.72
C ILE A 91 2.82 -2.55 2.42
N ASP A 92 2.16 -1.41 2.46
CA ASP A 92 2.12 -0.46 1.35
C ASP A 92 3.44 0.33 1.32
N TRP A 93 3.50 1.51 1.91
CA TRP A 93 4.73 2.28 2.07
C TRP A 93 5.29 2.17 3.48
N ILE A 94 6.61 2.29 3.64
CA ILE A 94 7.27 2.10 4.93
C ILE A 94 8.03 3.36 5.32
N ARG A 95 7.83 3.80 6.58
CA ARG A 95 8.67 4.82 7.23
C ARG A 95 9.01 4.36 8.64
N THR A 96 10.17 4.79 9.11
CA THR A 96 10.64 4.57 10.49
C THR A 96 10.47 5.81 11.36
N ASP A 97 10.20 6.96 10.73
CA ASP A 97 9.93 8.24 11.37
C ASP A 97 9.01 9.07 10.46
N LEU A 98 7.94 9.63 11.00
CA LEU A 98 6.97 10.42 10.24
C LEU A 98 7.23 11.94 10.31
N GLU A 99 8.09 12.39 11.22
CA GLU A 99 8.38 13.80 11.47
C GLU A 99 9.89 14.03 11.69
N HIS A 100 10.72 13.32 10.93
CA HIS A 100 12.17 13.41 11.07
C HIS A 100 12.66 14.86 10.90
N PRO A 101 13.30 15.46 11.93
CA PRO A 101 13.73 16.84 11.86
C PRO A 101 15.03 16.98 11.07
N TRP A 102 15.13 18.04 10.27
CA TRP A 102 16.33 18.43 9.55
C TRP A 102 16.99 19.67 10.17
N GLU A 103 18.26 19.86 9.87
CA GLU A 103 19.06 20.99 10.40
C GLU A 103 18.51 22.37 9.99
N ASP A 104 17.78 22.45 8.88
CA ASP A 104 17.14 23.67 8.38
C ASP A 104 15.80 23.99 9.09
N GLY A 105 15.38 23.17 10.06
CA GLY A 105 14.14 23.32 10.81
C GLY A 105 12.91 22.75 10.12
N THR A 106 13.07 22.09 8.99
CA THR A 106 11.97 21.33 8.33
C THR A 106 11.84 19.93 8.93
N SER A 107 10.74 19.25 8.66
CA SER A 107 10.59 17.83 8.94
C SER A 107 10.10 17.07 7.70
N SER A 108 10.42 15.78 7.62
CA SER A 108 9.93 14.91 6.55
C SER A 108 9.69 13.49 7.02
N LEU A 109 8.97 12.74 6.20
CA LEU A 109 8.93 11.28 6.30
C LEU A 109 10.33 10.71 6.05
N TYR A 110 10.75 9.76 6.89
CA TYR A 110 12.10 9.21 6.84
C TYR A 110 12.10 7.69 6.99
N PHE A 111 12.93 7.02 6.19
CA PHE A 111 13.19 5.59 6.29
C PHE A 111 14.66 5.36 6.68
N ASP A 112 14.88 4.83 7.88
CA ASP A 112 16.17 4.40 8.38
C ASP A 112 16.29 2.88 8.26
N LYS A 113 17.19 2.42 7.41
CA LYS A 113 17.36 0.98 7.15
C LYS A 113 17.79 0.21 8.39
N ILE A 114 18.59 0.81 9.29
CA ILE A 114 19.08 0.14 10.51
C ILE A 114 17.96 0.03 11.55
N ARG A 115 17.15 1.07 11.73
CA ARG A 115 15.96 1.02 12.58
C ARG A 115 14.93 0.01 12.04
N PHE A 116 14.78 -0.08 10.74
CA PHE A 116 13.91 -1.07 10.12
C PHE A 116 14.47 -2.51 10.29
N ALA A 117 15.77 -2.72 10.09
CA ALA A 117 16.43 -4.00 10.37
C ALA A 117 16.31 -4.40 11.85
N TYR A 118 16.41 -3.43 12.76
CA TYR A 118 16.16 -3.63 14.18
C TYR A 118 14.73 -4.10 14.44
N PHE A 119 13.75 -3.44 13.83
CA PHE A 119 12.35 -3.86 13.92
C PHE A 119 12.17 -5.30 13.44
N ASP A 120 12.71 -5.67 12.29
CA ASP A 120 12.57 -7.00 11.70
C ASP A 120 13.26 -8.09 12.54
N CYS A 121 14.54 -7.88 12.90
CA CYS A 121 15.35 -8.88 13.58
C CYS A 121 15.06 -8.98 15.08
N MET A 122 14.83 -7.86 15.77
CA MET A 122 14.79 -7.80 17.23
C MET A 122 13.38 -7.69 17.81
N ILE A 123 12.47 -6.96 17.14
CA ILE A 123 11.09 -6.77 17.62
C ILE A 123 10.18 -7.83 17.00
N LEU A 124 10.14 -7.89 15.66
CA LEU A 124 9.34 -8.85 14.92
C LEU A 124 9.88 -10.27 15.05
N GLN A 125 11.20 -10.41 15.15
CA GLN A 125 11.91 -11.70 15.25
C GLN A 125 11.48 -12.67 14.15
N ARG A 126 11.43 -12.15 12.90
CA ARG A 126 11.07 -12.95 11.75
C ARG A 126 12.13 -14.04 11.51
N GLU A 127 11.69 -15.26 11.26
CA GLU A 127 12.61 -16.36 10.97
C GLU A 127 13.43 -16.07 9.71
N GLY A 128 14.75 -16.14 9.84
CA GLY A 128 15.67 -15.89 8.73
C GLY A 128 15.88 -14.42 8.36
N ALA A 129 15.35 -13.46 9.12
CA ALA A 129 15.48 -12.02 8.87
C ALA A 129 16.93 -11.59 8.63
N GLU A 130 17.89 -12.15 9.39
CA GLU A 130 19.31 -11.79 9.28
C GLU A 130 19.89 -12.00 7.87
N LYS A 131 19.29 -12.89 7.05
CA LYS A 131 19.75 -13.16 5.68
C LYS A 131 19.48 -12.00 4.71
N ASP A 132 18.58 -11.10 5.07
CA ASP A 132 18.17 -9.96 4.23
C ASP A 132 19.06 -8.72 4.47
N TYR A 133 19.99 -8.81 5.42
CA TYR A 133 20.86 -7.72 5.83
C TYR A 133 22.33 -8.09 5.72
N THR A 134 23.16 -7.11 5.42
CA THR A 134 24.63 -7.28 5.40
C THR A 134 25.20 -7.41 6.82
N ASP A 135 26.40 -7.98 6.95
CA ASP A 135 27.09 -8.09 8.23
C ASP A 135 27.29 -6.72 8.91
N LEU A 136 27.53 -5.66 8.12
CA LEU A 136 27.66 -4.30 8.62
C LEU A 136 26.35 -3.77 9.20
N GLU A 137 25.25 -3.99 8.50
CA GLU A 137 23.92 -3.60 8.98
C GLU A 137 23.54 -4.35 10.26
N LEU A 138 23.81 -5.66 10.32
CA LEU A 138 23.60 -6.45 11.53
C LEU A 138 24.49 -6.03 12.69
N GLN A 139 25.73 -5.58 12.43
CA GLN A 139 26.57 -4.98 13.44
C GLN A 139 25.95 -3.68 13.98
N GLN A 140 25.46 -2.80 13.10
CA GLN A 140 24.78 -1.56 13.50
C GLN A 140 23.49 -1.83 14.29
N VAL A 141 22.73 -2.86 13.93
CA VAL A 141 21.55 -3.33 14.71
C VAL A 141 21.96 -3.72 16.13
N ARG A 142 23.06 -4.48 16.29
CA ARG A 142 23.58 -4.86 17.63
C ARG A 142 24.07 -3.66 18.46
N GLU A 143 24.63 -2.63 17.81
CA GLU A 143 24.99 -1.40 18.51
C GLU A 143 23.74 -0.60 18.90
N LEU A 144 22.76 -0.51 18.04
CA LEU A 144 21.48 0.15 18.35
C LEU A 144 20.76 -0.52 19.53
N ASP A 145 20.79 -1.87 19.61
CA ASP A 145 20.16 -2.63 20.70
C ASP A 145 20.68 -2.25 22.09
N LYS A 146 21.94 -1.77 22.18
CA LYS A 146 22.54 -1.34 23.46
C LYS A 146 22.01 0.01 23.95
N THR A 147 21.45 0.81 23.07
CA THR A 147 21.10 2.21 23.34
C THR A 147 19.63 2.54 23.16
N ILE A 148 18.91 1.77 22.35
CA ILE A 148 17.50 2.00 22.06
C ILE A 148 16.64 1.82 23.30
N THR A 149 15.76 2.76 23.56
CA THR A 149 14.85 2.73 24.70
C THR A 149 13.56 1.96 24.38
N GLU A 150 12.85 1.52 25.40
CA GLU A 150 11.51 0.89 25.21
C GLU A 150 10.50 1.85 24.55
N ALA A 151 10.61 3.15 24.80
CA ALA A 151 9.79 4.15 24.15
C ALA A 151 10.04 4.18 22.63
N GLU A 152 11.30 4.18 22.20
CA GLU A 152 11.66 4.15 20.78
C GLU A 152 11.27 2.85 20.10
N LYS A 153 11.36 1.70 20.79
CA LYS A 153 10.86 0.41 20.26
C LYS A 153 9.36 0.45 20.01
N ASN A 154 8.60 0.98 20.97
CA ASN A 154 7.15 1.13 20.83
C ASN A 154 6.79 2.11 19.71
N GLU A 155 7.54 3.19 19.56
CA GLU A 155 7.35 4.16 18.46
C GLU A 155 7.65 3.52 17.09
N LEU A 156 8.67 2.68 16.98
CA LEU A 156 8.94 1.93 15.74
C LEU A 156 7.78 0.99 15.39
N VAL A 157 7.24 0.26 16.36
CA VAL A 157 6.06 -0.61 16.16
C VAL A 157 4.87 0.22 15.72
N ASP A 158 4.58 1.32 16.41
CA ASP A 158 3.48 2.20 16.11
C ASP A 158 3.61 2.82 14.71
N THR A 159 4.80 3.31 14.37
CA THR A 159 5.06 3.91 13.07
C THR A 159 4.96 2.88 11.94
N ILE A 160 5.67 1.75 12.04
CA ILE A 160 5.79 0.78 10.93
C ILE A 160 4.49 -0.03 10.74
N ILE A 161 3.80 -0.40 11.83
CA ILE A 161 2.64 -1.30 11.75
C ILE A 161 1.32 -0.53 11.81
N VAL A 162 1.19 0.47 12.68
CA VAL A 162 -0.09 1.11 12.96
C VAL A 162 -0.30 2.33 12.09
N LYS A 163 0.58 3.32 12.17
CA LYS A 163 0.39 4.62 11.50
C LYS A 163 0.52 4.53 9.99
N THR A 164 1.50 3.77 9.48
CA THR A 164 1.73 3.66 8.03
C THR A 164 0.80 2.66 7.34
N GLN A 165 0.23 1.68 8.07
CA GLN A 165 -0.61 0.63 7.49
C GLN A 165 -2.08 0.71 7.88
N GLY A 166 -2.40 1.43 8.93
CA GLY A 166 -3.74 1.44 9.54
C GLY A 166 -4.85 1.89 8.59
N PHE A 167 -4.58 2.85 7.71
CA PHE A 167 -5.59 3.35 6.77
C PHE A 167 -5.65 2.55 5.46
N VAL A 168 -4.61 1.78 5.13
CA VAL A 168 -4.56 0.98 3.90
C VAL A 168 -5.25 -0.37 4.08
N ASN A 169 -4.91 -1.09 5.13
CA ASN A 169 -5.35 -2.47 5.32
C ASN A 169 -6.50 -2.63 6.32
N GLY A 170 -6.70 -1.68 7.24
CA GLY A 170 -7.73 -1.74 8.26
C GLY A 170 -7.62 -2.93 9.24
N ASN A 171 -6.58 -3.77 9.08
CA ASN A 171 -6.38 -4.99 9.85
C ASN A 171 -5.74 -4.74 11.22
N ILE A 172 -5.00 -3.63 11.35
CA ILE A 172 -4.37 -3.21 12.60
C ILE A 172 -4.76 -1.77 12.85
N LYS A 173 -5.29 -1.50 14.03
CA LYS A 173 -5.81 -0.18 14.42
C LYS A 173 -5.08 0.33 15.64
N GLU A 174 -5.08 1.66 15.79
CA GLU A 174 -4.62 2.31 17.01
C GLU A 174 -5.37 1.72 18.23
N GLY A 175 -4.60 1.29 19.24
CA GLY A 175 -5.15 0.65 20.44
C GLY A 175 -5.24 -0.88 20.40
N ASP A 176 -4.87 -1.55 19.32
CA ASP A 176 -4.76 -3.00 19.28
C ASP A 176 -3.70 -3.50 20.27
N ARG A 177 -4.08 -4.47 21.08
CA ARG A 177 -3.22 -4.94 22.21
C ARG A 177 -1.97 -5.69 21.76
N HIS A 178 -1.96 -6.25 20.54
CA HIS A 178 -0.87 -7.11 20.04
C HIS A 178 -0.57 -6.88 18.56
N PRO A 179 -0.23 -5.66 18.14
CA PRO A 179 -0.06 -5.34 16.72
C PRO A 179 1.02 -6.21 16.05
N VAL A 180 2.12 -6.50 16.73
CA VAL A 180 3.19 -7.38 16.22
C VAL A 180 2.70 -8.80 15.93
N THR A 181 1.83 -9.35 16.79
CA THR A 181 1.27 -10.70 16.60
C THR A 181 0.33 -10.75 15.40
N ILE A 182 -0.53 -9.74 15.26
CA ILE A 182 -1.43 -9.62 14.10
C ILE A 182 -0.58 -9.49 12.83
N PHE A 183 0.44 -8.65 12.87
CA PHE A 183 1.34 -8.42 11.75
C PHE A 183 2.08 -9.68 11.30
N ARG A 184 2.64 -10.48 12.24
CA ARG A 184 3.23 -11.79 11.93
C ARG A 184 2.25 -12.73 11.22
N ARG A 185 0.98 -12.72 11.64
CA ARG A 185 -0.06 -13.53 11.00
C ARG A 185 -0.32 -13.06 9.56
N LEU A 186 -0.31 -11.75 9.32
CA LEU A 186 -0.47 -11.22 7.95
C LEU A 186 0.71 -11.62 7.07
N LEU A 187 1.94 -11.54 7.58
CA LEU A 187 3.13 -12.00 6.86
C LEU A 187 3.03 -13.49 6.47
N SER A 188 2.56 -14.35 7.39
CA SER A 188 2.46 -15.79 7.11
C SER A 188 1.44 -16.15 6.02
N LEU A 189 0.53 -15.25 5.64
CA LEU A 189 -0.36 -15.46 4.48
C LEU A 189 0.40 -15.53 3.16
N TYR A 190 1.64 -15.04 3.14
CA TYR A 190 2.51 -15.01 1.98
C TYR A 190 3.58 -16.11 1.99
N ASP A 191 3.53 -17.04 2.94
CA ASP A 191 4.45 -18.17 2.99
C ASP A 191 4.38 -18.98 1.69
N GLY A 192 5.52 -19.10 1.00
CA GLY A 192 5.61 -19.79 -0.28
C GLY A 192 5.17 -18.97 -1.51
N ILE A 193 4.80 -17.71 -1.34
CA ILE A 193 4.51 -16.80 -2.46
C ILE A 193 5.78 -16.03 -2.82
N ASP A 194 6.40 -16.42 -3.91
CA ASP A 194 7.54 -15.72 -4.48
C ASP A 194 7.10 -14.61 -5.44
N ARG A 195 8.09 -13.96 -6.06
CA ARG A 195 7.86 -12.86 -7.00
C ARG A 195 7.03 -13.28 -8.22
N ASP A 196 7.27 -14.48 -8.74
CA ASP A 196 6.57 -14.97 -9.92
C ASP A 196 5.11 -15.33 -9.60
N ALA A 197 4.86 -15.95 -8.46
CA ALA A 197 3.52 -16.21 -7.96
C ALA A 197 2.74 -14.91 -7.72
N LEU A 198 3.37 -13.89 -7.13
CA LEU A 198 2.74 -12.59 -6.93
C LEU A 198 2.42 -11.87 -8.25
N ARG A 199 3.32 -11.97 -9.25
CA ARG A 199 3.08 -11.46 -10.61
C ARG A 199 1.89 -12.16 -11.29
N GLU A 200 1.78 -13.49 -11.14
CA GLU A 200 0.63 -14.23 -11.69
C GLU A 200 -0.68 -13.82 -11.01
N ASN A 201 -0.67 -13.57 -9.69
CA ASN A 201 -1.83 -13.07 -8.99
C ASN A 201 -2.23 -11.66 -9.46
N LEU A 202 -1.25 -10.78 -9.71
CA LEU A 202 -1.50 -9.48 -10.33
C LEU A 202 -2.07 -9.63 -11.75
N ARG A 203 -1.50 -10.50 -12.58
CA ARG A 203 -2.01 -10.76 -13.94
C ARG A 203 -3.46 -11.23 -13.90
N TYR A 204 -3.78 -12.18 -13.02
CA TYR A 204 -5.14 -12.68 -12.85
C TYR A 204 -6.12 -11.55 -12.48
N PHE A 205 -5.73 -10.70 -11.55
CA PHE A 205 -6.52 -9.53 -11.15
C PHE A 205 -6.73 -8.57 -12.33
N LEU A 206 -5.66 -8.19 -13.03
CA LEU A 206 -5.75 -7.28 -14.17
C LEU A 206 -6.64 -7.85 -15.29
N GLN A 207 -6.48 -9.12 -15.66
CA GLN A 207 -7.34 -9.78 -16.66
C GLN A 207 -8.82 -9.70 -16.31
N ALA A 208 -9.15 -9.78 -15.02
CA ALA A 208 -10.53 -9.73 -14.56
C ALA A 208 -11.12 -8.30 -14.57
N VAL A 209 -10.32 -7.26 -14.32
CA VAL A 209 -10.83 -5.88 -14.21
C VAL A 209 -10.75 -5.08 -15.51
N MET A 210 -9.83 -5.42 -16.43
CA MET A 210 -9.66 -4.69 -17.70
C MET A 210 -10.94 -4.57 -18.55
N PRO A 211 -11.84 -5.57 -18.65
CA PRO A 211 -13.10 -5.39 -19.39
C PRO A 211 -13.97 -4.25 -18.84
N VAL A 212 -13.92 -3.98 -17.53
CA VAL A 212 -14.63 -2.84 -16.94
C VAL A 212 -13.90 -1.53 -17.29
N CYS A 213 -12.59 -1.55 -17.32
CA CYS A 213 -11.79 -0.39 -17.75
C CYS A 213 -12.10 -0.01 -19.19
N ASP A 214 -12.20 -1.00 -20.10
CA ASP A 214 -12.61 -0.80 -21.50
C ASP A 214 -14.01 -0.18 -21.60
N GLU A 215 -14.97 -0.72 -20.87
CA GLU A 215 -16.38 -0.25 -20.91
C GLU A 215 -16.50 1.21 -20.47
N TYR A 216 -15.76 1.61 -19.44
CA TYR A 216 -15.89 2.96 -18.86
C TYR A 216 -14.75 3.90 -19.24
N GLY A 217 -13.74 3.44 -19.98
CA GLY A 217 -12.55 4.23 -20.35
C GLY A 217 -11.77 4.69 -19.12
N ILE A 218 -11.47 3.78 -18.21
CA ILE A 218 -10.71 4.02 -16.99
C ILE A 218 -9.26 3.59 -17.22
N ASN A 219 -8.31 4.45 -16.89
CA ASN A 219 -6.90 4.09 -16.83
C ASN A 219 -6.51 3.66 -15.42
N MET A 220 -5.94 2.47 -15.32
CA MET A 220 -5.39 1.94 -14.08
C MET A 220 -3.94 2.37 -13.94
N CYS A 221 -3.56 2.88 -12.78
CA CYS A 221 -2.20 3.29 -12.46
C CYS A 221 -1.68 2.52 -11.26
N ILE A 222 -0.64 1.72 -11.43
CA ILE A 222 -0.03 1.04 -10.28
C ILE A 222 0.92 1.97 -9.55
N HIS A 223 0.83 1.98 -8.23
CA HIS A 223 1.83 2.65 -7.39
C HIS A 223 3.12 1.80 -7.34
N PRO A 224 4.30 2.38 -7.61
CA PRO A 224 5.57 1.66 -7.42
C PRO A 224 5.77 1.19 -5.98
N ASP A 225 6.51 0.10 -5.82
CA ASP A 225 6.85 -0.39 -4.48
C ASP A 225 7.67 0.62 -3.67
N ASP A 226 7.28 0.86 -2.43
CA ASP A 226 7.96 1.76 -1.50
C ASP A 226 8.24 1.03 -0.16
N PRO A 227 9.48 0.67 0.14
CA PRO A 227 10.69 0.89 -0.66
C PRO A 227 10.79 -0.05 -1.88
N PRO A 228 11.58 0.32 -2.91
CA PRO A 228 11.70 -0.44 -4.14
C PRO A 228 12.69 -1.63 -4.02
N PHE A 229 12.60 -2.38 -2.94
CA PHE A 229 13.35 -3.60 -2.67
C PHE A 229 12.57 -4.51 -1.71
N GLN A 230 12.92 -5.78 -1.67
CA GLN A 230 12.27 -6.76 -0.79
C GLN A 230 12.40 -6.36 0.68
N VAL A 231 11.32 -6.52 1.42
CA VAL A 231 11.25 -6.23 2.86
C VAL A 231 10.50 -7.33 3.57
N LEU A 232 10.93 -7.69 4.76
CA LEU A 232 10.28 -8.70 5.61
C LEU A 232 10.06 -10.05 4.92
N GLY A 233 10.93 -10.42 3.96
CA GLY A 233 10.77 -11.63 3.15
C GLY A 233 9.63 -11.59 2.13
N LEU A 234 8.91 -10.46 2.01
CA LEU A 234 7.82 -10.29 1.06
C LEU A 234 8.34 -9.94 -0.33
N PRO A 235 7.79 -10.52 -1.39
CA PRO A 235 8.17 -10.16 -2.75
C PRO A 235 7.70 -8.74 -3.09
N ARG A 236 8.50 -8.05 -3.93
CA ARG A 236 8.17 -6.76 -4.55
C ARG A 236 8.22 -6.94 -6.07
N ILE A 237 7.26 -6.36 -6.80
CA ILE A 237 7.06 -6.61 -8.22
C ILE A 237 6.96 -5.35 -9.08
N VAL A 238 7.10 -4.16 -8.48
CA VAL A 238 7.15 -2.86 -9.18
C VAL A 238 8.31 -2.03 -8.63
N THR A 239 9.54 -2.56 -8.79
CA THR A 239 10.75 -1.98 -8.17
C THR A 239 11.65 -1.23 -9.15
N GLY A 240 11.46 -1.44 -10.46
CA GLY A 240 12.31 -0.84 -11.48
C GLY A 240 11.86 -1.13 -12.90
N GLU A 241 12.71 -0.80 -13.87
CA GLU A 241 12.40 -0.86 -15.30
C GLU A 241 11.95 -2.24 -15.77
N GLU A 242 12.61 -3.31 -15.30
CA GLU A 242 12.23 -4.68 -15.67
C GLU A 242 10.79 -5.01 -15.26
N ASP A 243 10.40 -4.60 -14.05
CA ASP A 243 9.05 -4.83 -13.52
C ASP A 243 8.01 -4.04 -14.31
N ILE A 244 8.32 -2.78 -14.63
CA ILE A 244 7.44 -1.93 -15.44
C ILE A 244 7.27 -2.54 -16.84
N ASN A 245 8.35 -2.99 -17.45
CA ASN A 245 8.28 -3.68 -18.75
C ASN A 245 7.45 -4.96 -18.67
N TRP A 246 7.61 -5.76 -17.62
CA TRP A 246 6.77 -6.93 -17.40
C TRP A 246 5.29 -6.55 -17.25
N LEU A 247 5.00 -5.55 -16.45
CA LEU A 247 3.63 -5.07 -16.20
C LEU A 247 2.92 -4.63 -17.47
N LEU A 248 3.58 -3.83 -18.31
CA LEU A 248 3.04 -3.34 -19.58
C LEU A 248 2.70 -4.48 -20.58
N HIS A 249 3.27 -5.67 -20.36
CA HIS A 249 3.00 -6.86 -21.18
C HIS A 249 2.20 -7.94 -20.42
N ALA A 250 1.81 -7.68 -19.17
CA ALA A 250 1.09 -8.66 -18.34
C ALA A 250 -0.30 -8.97 -18.91
N VAL A 251 -0.96 -7.98 -19.46
CA VAL A 251 -2.27 -8.08 -20.14
C VAL A 251 -2.23 -7.22 -21.40
N ASP A 252 -2.77 -7.75 -22.51
CA ASP A 252 -2.89 -6.99 -23.77
C ASP A 252 -4.11 -6.05 -23.67
N ASN A 253 -3.92 -4.90 -23.03
CA ASN A 253 -4.95 -3.90 -22.82
C ASN A 253 -4.30 -2.50 -22.64
N PRO A 254 -4.84 -1.43 -23.25
CA PRO A 254 -4.26 -0.08 -23.19
C PRO A 254 -4.55 0.68 -21.89
N HIS A 255 -5.44 0.18 -21.02
CA HIS A 255 -5.92 0.83 -19.81
C HIS A 255 -5.18 0.36 -18.57
#